data_490805099bf443a60d2cbe8659e37636
#
_entry.id   490805099bf443a60d2cbe8659e37636
#
_cell.length_a   1.000
_cell.length_b   1.000
_cell.length_c   1.000
_cell.angle_alpha   90.00
_cell.angle_beta   90.00
_cell.angle_gamma   90.00
#
_symmetry.space_group_name_H-M   'P 1'
#
loop_
_entity.id
_entity.type
_entity.pdbx_description
1 polymer ?
#
loop_
_entity_poly.entity_id
_entity_poly.type
_entity_poly.pdbx_seq_one_letter_code
_entity_poly.pdbx_strand_id
1 'polypeptide(L)'
;LLGKYRIDSLCFDNENNSFVIIEYKKGNSYSVIDQGYTYLQLLLNNKSDFLLTLSQHYNKVLRLEDVDWSQSKIIFVSPSFNSYQKDSVNFKNLPFELWEIKRFSNNTIVFNKHKSNSNESIESLNNKNKNVISSVTKEVKVKEESEHLTNCNEFIIDKWNLLKSKIVELDDVENKLDNQVENKT
;
A
#
# COMPACT_ATOMS: atom_id res chain seq x y z
N LEU A 1 10.64 -18.73 -5.07
CA LEU A 1 11.01 -18.34 -6.44
C LEU A 1 9.88 -18.73 -7.37
N LEU A 2 9.34 -17.75 -8.11
CA LEU A 2 8.39 -17.99 -9.18
C LEU A 2 9.07 -17.65 -10.53
N GLY A 3 9.49 -18.69 -11.25
CA GLY A 3 10.27 -18.53 -12.46
C GLY A 3 11.60 -17.79 -12.19
N LYS A 4 11.88 -16.73 -12.92
CA LYS A 4 13.07 -15.87 -12.78
C LYS A 4 12.96 -14.80 -11.71
N TYR A 5 11.78 -14.62 -11.08
CA TYR A 5 11.53 -13.57 -10.11
C TYR A 5 11.74 -14.06 -8.68
N ARG A 6 12.29 -13.18 -7.86
CA ARG A 6 12.48 -13.39 -6.44
C ARG A 6 11.77 -12.29 -5.67
N ILE A 7 10.79 -12.69 -4.87
CA ILE A 7 10.13 -11.81 -3.90
C ILE A 7 11.00 -11.77 -2.64
N ASP A 8 11.25 -10.57 -2.11
CA ASP A 8 12.04 -10.42 -0.88
C ASP A 8 11.28 -10.91 0.34
N SER A 9 10.05 -10.44 0.53
CA SER A 9 9.17 -10.92 1.60
C SER A 9 7.74 -11.05 1.10
N LEU A 10 7.14 -12.21 1.35
CA LEU A 10 5.73 -12.47 1.12
C LEU A 10 5.02 -12.49 2.48
N CYS A 11 4.04 -11.63 2.64
CA CYS A 11 3.26 -11.46 3.87
C CYS A 11 1.78 -11.69 3.59
N PHE A 12 1.02 -11.90 4.66
CA PHE A 12 -0.43 -11.98 4.59
C PHE A 12 -1.03 -11.02 5.62
N ASP A 13 -1.93 -10.17 5.15
CA ASP A 13 -2.70 -9.23 5.97
C ASP A 13 -3.97 -9.94 6.43
N ASN A 14 -4.00 -10.29 7.72
CA ASN A 14 -5.13 -11.01 8.32
C ASN A 14 -6.39 -10.15 8.47
N GLU A 15 -6.26 -8.81 8.46
CA GLU A 15 -7.40 -7.91 8.57
C GLU A 15 -8.17 -7.83 7.25
N ASN A 16 -7.42 -7.75 6.15
CA ASN A 16 -7.98 -7.67 4.80
C ASN A 16 -8.00 -9.00 4.07
N ASN A 17 -7.53 -10.09 4.70
CA ASN A 17 -7.37 -11.41 4.09
C ASN A 17 -6.66 -11.36 2.73
N SER A 18 -5.57 -10.59 2.63
CA SER A 18 -4.91 -10.32 1.36
C SER A 18 -3.41 -10.52 1.42
N PHE A 19 -2.80 -10.78 0.25
CA PHE A 19 -1.36 -10.87 0.15
C PHE A 19 -0.71 -9.48 0.10
N VAL A 20 0.41 -9.36 0.81
CA VAL A 20 1.27 -8.18 0.78
C VAL A 20 2.68 -8.63 0.40
N ILE A 21 3.22 -8.06 -0.66
CA ILE A 21 4.61 -8.26 -1.04
C ILE A 21 5.41 -7.07 -0.53
N ILE A 22 6.50 -7.33 0.21
CA ILE A 22 7.41 -6.29 0.66
C ILE A 22 8.73 -6.45 -0.10
N GLU A 23 9.14 -5.38 -0.75
CA GLU A 23 10.36 -5.29 -1.52
C GLU A 23 11.31 -4.25 -0.93
N TYR A 24 12.52 -4.65 -0.58
CA TYR A 24 13.52 -3.78 0.01
C TYR A 24 14.41 -3.14 -1.05
N LYS A 25 14.58 -1.83 -0.99
CA LYS A 25 15.37 -1.05 -1.93
C LYS A 25 16.61 -0.46 -1.25
N LYS A 26 17.77 -0.65 -1.89
CA LYS A 26 19.02 0.02 -1.52
C LYS A 26 19.30 1.11 -2.55
N GLY A 27 19.09 2.39 -2.15
CA GLY A 27 19.42 3.52 -3.01
C GLY A 27 18.47 3.72 -4.20
N ASN A 28 18.96 4.40 -5.24
CA ASN A 28 18.18 4.87 -6.40
C ASN A 28 17.89 3.76 -7.41
N SER A 29 17.02 2.81 -7.10
CA SER A 29 16.55 1.87 -8.12
C SER A 29 15.43 2.53 -8.94
N TYR A 30 15.57 2.47 -10.28
CA TYR A 30 14.86 3.33 -11.21
C TYR A 30 13.36 3.07 -11.35
N SER A 31 12.83 1.89 -11.03
CA SER A 31 11.42 1.62 -11.31
C SER A 31 10.76 0.82 -10.21
N VAL A 32 10.07 1.52 -9.29
CA VAL A 32 9.20 0.88 -8.31
C VAL A 32 7.87 0.47 -8.96
N ILE A 33 7.36 1.26 -9.90
CA ILE A 33 6.08 1.01 -10.57
C ILE A 33 6.12 -0.25 -11.43
N ASP A 34 7.10 -0.38 -12.33
CA ASP A 34 7.19 -1.54 -13.23
C ASP A 34 7.37 -2.83 -12.44
N GLN A 35 8.20 -2.79 -11.39
CA GLN A 35 8.39 -3.94 -10.52
C GLN A 35 7.13 -4.27 -9.73
N GLY A 36 6.42 -3.25 -9.24
CA GLY A 36 5.16 -3.40 -8.52
C GLY A 36 4.10 -4.10 -9.39
N TYR A 37 3.87 -3.61 -10.59
CA TYR A 37 2.92 -4.26 -11.52
C TYR A 37 3.35 -5.67 -11.91
N THR A 38 4.65 -5.89 -12.12
CA THR A 38 5.17 -7.23 -12.42
C THR A 38 4.88 -8.20 -11.28
N TYR A 39 5.08 -7.80 -10.03
CA TYR A 39 4.83 -8.65 -8.88
C TYR A 39 3.34 -8.89 -8.62
N LEU A 40 2.49 -7.88 -8.79
CA LEU A 40 1.05 -8.08 -8.71
C LEU A 40 0.54 -9.00 -9.82
N GLN A 41 1.01 -8.82 -11.04
CA GLN A 41 0.68 -9.73 -12.14
C GLN A 41 1.13 -11.17 -11.84
N LEU A 42 2.35 -11.33 -11.28
CA LEU A 42 2.86 -12.63 -10.86
C LEU A 42 1.95 -13.28 -9.81
N LEU A 43 1.54 -12.52 -8.80
CA LEU A 43 0.63 -12.97 -7.75
C LEU A 43 -0.73 -13.40 -8.34
N LEU A 44 -1.35 -12.54 -9.14
CA LEU A 44 -2.68 -12.79 -9.70
C LEU A 44 -2.71 -13.95 -10.71
N ASN A 45 -1.63 -14.14 -11.48
CA ASN A 45 -1.52 -15.24 -12.44
C ASN A 45 -1.17 -16.59 -11.79
N ASN A 46 -0.65 -16.58 -10.55
CA ASN A 46 -0.23 -17.79 -9.85
C ASN A 46 -0.93 -17.95 -8.48
N LYS A 47 -2.19 -17.55 -8.39
CA LYS A 47 -2.99 -17.57 -7.14
C LYS A 47 -2.90 -18.91 -6.40
N SER A 48 -2.93 -20.02 -7.12
CA SER A 48 -2.87 -21.37 -6.53
C SER A 48 -1.54 -21.65 -5.83
N ASP A 49 -0.41 -21.18 -6.37
CA ASP A 49 0.91 -21.39 -5.77
C ASP A 49 1.07 -20.56 -4.50
N PHE A 50 0.58 -19.31 -4.52
CA PHE A 50 0.58 -18.44 -3.34
C PHE A 50 -0.35 -19.00 -2.26
N LEU A 51 -1.53 -19.46 -2.65
CA LEU A 51 -2.49 -20.09 -1.73
C LEU A 51 -1.93 -21.36 -1.09
N LEU A 52 -1.25 -22.20 -1.88
CA LEU A 52 -0.58 -23.40 -1.37
C LEU A 52 0.49 -23.04 -0.33
N THR A 53 1.32 -22.03 -0.64
CA THR A 53 2.35 -21.53 0.29
C THR A 53 1.73 -21.04 1.60
N LEU A 54 0.63 -20.29 1.54
CA LEU A 54 -0.10 -19.81 2.70
C LEU A 54 -0.73 -20.96 3.50
N SER A 55 -1.35 -21.92 2.80
CA SER A 55 -1.95 -23.13 3.40
C SER A 55 -0.91 -23.95 4.17
N GLN A 56 0.28 -24.12 3.60
CA GLN A 56 1.40 -24.80 4.25
C GLN A 56 1.90 -24.05 5.49
N HIS A 57 1.98 -22.71 5.39
CA HIS A 57 2.42 -21.88 6.51
C HIS A 57 1.47 -21.98 7.72
N TYR A 58 0.15 -21.94 7.47
CA TYR A 58 -0.85 -22.04 8.52
C TYR A 58 -1.22 -23.49 8.88
N ASN A 59 -0.68 -24.48 8.19
CA ASN A 59 -1.06 -25.90 8.31
C ASN A 59 -2.58 -26.10 8.22
N LYS A 60 -3.21 -25.39 7.29
CA LYS A 60 -4.66 -25.36 7.06
C LYS A 60 -4.96 -25.35 5.58
N VAL A 61 -5.97 -26.13 5.16
CA VAL A 61 -6.48 -26.07 3.79
C VAL A 61 -7.23 -24.76 3.59
N LEU A 62 -6.73 -23.92 2.68
CA LEU A 62 -7.36 -22.67 2.27
C LEU A 62 -7.90 -22.79 0.85
N ARG A 63 -8.94 -22.03 0.55
CA ARG A 63 -9.57 -21.91 -0.76
C ARG A 63 -9.29 -20.55 -1.37
N LEU A 64 -9.49 -20.42 -2.67
CA LEU A 64 -9.27 -19.14 -3.37
C LEU A 64 -10.19 -18.02 -2.85
N GLU A 65 -11.39 -18.37 -2.43
CA GLU A 65 -12.37 -17.44 -1.83
C GLU A 65 -12.03 -16.98 -0.41
N ASP A 66 -11.11 -17.66 0.29
CA ASP A 66 -10.63 -17.25 1.62
C ASP A 66 -9.65 -16.07 1.54
N VAL A 67 -9.25 -15.67 0.31
CA VAL A 67 -8.30 -14.59 0.06
C VAL A 67 -8.98 -13.47 -0.75
N ASP A 68 -8.94 -12.26 -0.24
CA ASP A 68 -9.34 -11.06 -0.99
C ASP A 68 -8.18 -10.59 -1.89
N TRP A 69 -8.09 -11.17 -3.07
CA TRP A 69 -7.08 -10.86 -4.07
C TRP A 69 -7.11 -9.39 -4.50
N SER A 70 -8.28 -8.74 -4.40
CA SER A 70 -8.47 -7.33 -4.78
C SER A 70 -7.76 -6.35 -3.85
N GLN A 71 -7.47 -6.77 -2.61
CA GLN A 71 -6.77 -5.97 -1.60
C GLN A 71 -5.25 -6.24 -1.55
N SER A 72 -4.74 -7.06 -2.47
CA SER A 72 -3.31 -7.34 -2.54
C SER A 72 -2.53 -6.09 -2.91
N LYS A 73 -1.38 -5.88 -2.26
CA LYS A 73 -0.55 -4.68 -2.45
C LYS A 73 0.94 -4.97 -2.38
N ILE A 74 1.72 -4.03 -2.87
CA ILE A 74 3.18 -4.04 -2.78
C ILE A 74 3.63 -2.89 -1.87
N ILE A 75 4.51 -3.19 -0.93
CA ILE A 75 5.16 -2.20 -0.07
C ILE A 75 6.64 -2.15 -0.45
N PHE A 76 7.10 -1.00 -0.91
CA PHE A 76 8.51 -0.74 -1.11
C PHE A 76 9.09 -0.09 0.14
N VAL A 77 10.18 -0.65 0.66
CA VAL A 77 10.87 -0.15 1.86
C VAL A 77 12.27 0.29 1.47
N SER A 78 12.63 1.54 1.77
CA SER A 78 13.95 2.12 1.46
C SER A 78 14.38 3.12 2.54
N PRO A 79 15.68 3.39 2.71
CA PRO A 79 16.13 4.53 3.51
C PRO A 79 15.64 5.88 2.98
N SER A 80 15.43 6.00 1.66
CA SER A 80 14.89 7.19 1.01
C SER A 80 14.37 6.85 -0.39
N PHE A 81 13.42 7.65 -0.88
CA PHE A 81 12.95 7.63 -2.27
C PHE A 81 13.21 9.00 -2.90
N ASN A 82 13.62 9.02 -4.18
CA ASN A 82 13.78 10.26 -4.92
C ASN A 82 12.40 10.80 -5.37
N SER A 83 12.38 12.06 -5.87
CA SER A 83 11.15 12.72 -6.31
C SER A 83 10.44 11.90 -7.41
N TYR A 84 11.17 11.40 -8.39
CA TYR A 84 10.60 10.59 -9.47
C TYR A 84 9.87 9.34 -8.96
N GLN A 85 10.45 8.63 -7.99
CA GLN A 85 9.80 7.47 -7.37
C GLN A 85 8.53 7.86 -6.59
N LYS A 86 8.59 8.98 -5.85
CA LYS A 86 7.42 9.51 -5.12
C LYS A 86 6.32 9.96 -6.06
N ASP A 87 6.68 10.68 -7.12
CA ASP A 87 5.74 11.17 -8.13
C ASP A 87 5.10 10.01 -8.91
N SER A 88 5.86 8.95 -9.17
CA SER A 88 5.37 7.78 -9.92
C SER A 88 4.27 7.00 -9.18
N VAL A 89 4.22 7.07 -7.85
CA VAL A 89 3.15 6.46 -7.04
C VAL A 89 2.11 7.46 -6.58
N ASN A 90 2.18 8.71 -7.04
CA ASN A 90 1.28 9.78 -6.63
C ASN A 90 -0.06 9.72 -7.39
N PHE A 91 -0.74 8.59 -7.30
CA PHE A 91 -2.08 8.37 -7.81
C PHE A 91 -2.98 7.86 -6.69
N LYS A 92 -4.24 8.27 -6.72
CA LYS A 92 -5.27 7.68 -5.86
C LYS A 92 -5.48 6.21 -6.26
N ASN A 93 -5.71 5.36 -5.28
CA ASN A 93 -6.07 3.95 -5.49
C ASN A 93 -4.97 3.10 -6.17
N LEU A 94 -3.70 3.50 -6.02
CA LEU A 94 -2.59 2.67 -6.47
C LEU A 94 -2.27 1.61 -5.39
N PRO A 95 -2.18 0.31 -5.75
CA PRO A 95 -1.88 -0.76 -4.78
C PRO A 95 -0.39 -0.82 -4.40
N PHE A 96 0.28 0.33 -4.37
CA PHE A 96 1.69 0.48 -4.03
C PHE A 96 1.88 1.47 -2.90
N GLU A 97 2.73 1.11 -1.94
CA GLU A 97 3.10 1.97 -0.84
C GLU A 97 4.61 2.16 -0.80
N LEU A 98 5.07 3.39 -0.58
CA LEU A 98 6.48 3.69 -0.30
C LEU A 98 6.64 3.98 1.19
N TRP A 99 7.55 3.26 1.83
CA TRP A 99 7.87 3.42 3.24
C TRP A 99 9.36 3.72 3.41
N GLU A 100 9.68 4.91 3.93
CA GLU A 100 11.03 5.27 4.31
C GLU A 100 11.31 4.76 5.72
N ILE A 101 12.47 4.08 5.89
CA ILE A 101 12.91 3.58 7.19
C ILE A 101 14.19 4.28 7.61
N LYS A 102 14.20 4.83 8.82
CA LYS A 102 15.38 5.48 9.41
C LYS A 102 15.69 4.88 10.77
N ARG A 103 16.95 4.53 10.99
CA ARG A 103 17.47 4.11 12.29
C ARG A 103 18.32 5.23 12.88
N PHE A 104 18.04 5.58 14.11
CA PHE A 104 18.77 6.61 14.87
C PHE A 104 19.79 5.96 15.83
N SER A 105 20.78 6.74 16.29
CA SER A 105 21.86 6.30 17.17
C SER A 105 21.36 5.78 18.53
N ASN A 106 20.20 6.24 18.99
CA ASN A 106 19.54 5.76 20.21
C ASN A 106 18.74 4.44 20.02
N ASN A 107 18.97 3.72 18.91
CA ASN A 107 18.27 2.50 18.50
C ASN A 107 16.76 2.69 18.19
N THR A 108 16.28 3.93 18.07
CA THR A 108 14.93 4.18 17.57
C THR A 108 14.87 3.91 16.07
N ILE A 109 13.78 3.27 15.61
CA ILE A 109 13.50 3.07 14.20
C ILE A 109 12.20 3.82 13.89
N VAL A 110 12.22 4.63 12.83
CA VAL A 110 11.05 5.37 12.36
C VAL A 110 10.68 4.86 10.97
N PHE A 111 9.40 4.60 10.79
CA PHE A 111 8.78 4.27 9.50
C PHE A 111 7.93 5.46 9.07
N ASN A 112 8.18 5.96 7.87
CA ASN A 112 7.41 7.06 7.31
C ASN A 112 6.80 6.63 5.98
N LYS A 113 5.47 6.53 5.95
CA LYS A 113 4.73 6.23 4.73
C LYS A 113 4.59 7.48 3.89
N HIS A 114 4.98 7.41 2.62
CA HIS A 114 4.71 8.46 1.66
C HIS A 114 3.20 8.52 1.36
N LYS A 115 2.59 9.68 1.57
CA LYS A 115 1.17 9.92 1.27
C LYS A 115 1.04 10.46 -0.15
N SER A 116 0.16 9.89 -0.95
CA SER A 116 -0.23 10.50 -2.23
C SER A 116 -1.10 11.73 -1.97
N ASN A 117 -0.79 12.82 -2.66
CA ASN A 117 -1.57 14.06 -2.63
C ASN A 117 -2.45 14.21 -3.89
N SER A 118 -2.46 13.23 -4.79
CA SER A 118 -3.21 13.27 -6.03
C SER A 118 -4.66 12.85 -5.81
N ASN A 119 -5.57 13.57 -6.46
CA ASN A 119 -6.98 13.19 -6.60
C ASN A 119 -7.21 12.32 -7.85
N GLU A 120 -6.20 12.19 -8.72
CA GLU A 120 -6.28 11.44 -9.96
C GLU A 120 -6.12 9.94 -9.70
N SER A 121 -7.03 9.14 -10.25
CA SER A 121 -6.95 7.68 -10.22
C SER A 121 -6.28 7.15 -11.48
N ILE A 122 -5.46 6.11 -11.34
CA ILE A 122 -4.87 5.42 -12.48
C ILE A 122 -5.94 4.75 -13.37
N GLU A 123 -7.12 4.50 -12.86
CA GLU A 123 -8.25 3.94 -13.61
C GLU A 123 -8.69 4.86 -14.76
N SER A 124 -8.54 6.18 -14.62
CA SER A 124 -8.85 7.16 -15.66
C SER A 124 -7.97 7.01 -16.90
N LEU A 125 -6.78 6.39 -16.76
CA LEU A 125 -5.83 6.16 -17.86
C LEU A 125 -6.12 4.89 -18.66
N ASN A 126 -7.00 4.02 -18.18
CA ASN A 126 -7.21 2.67 -18.73
C ASN A 126 -8.06 2.60 -20.02
N ASN A 127 -8.54 3.72 -20.55
CA ASN A 127 -9.46 3.70 -21.69
C ASN A 127 -8.82 3.39 -23.06
N LYS A 128 -7.50 3.19 -23.17
CA LYS A 128 -6.84 3.05 -24.50
C LYS A 128 -5.82 1.93 -24.67
N ASN A 129 -5.33 1.24 -23.65
CA ASN A 129 -4.29 0.21 -23.83
C ASN A 129 -4.53 -1.05 -22.99
N LYS A 130 -4.53 -2.22 -23.63
CA LYS A 130 -4.49 -3.56 -23.00
C LYS A 130 -3.10 -3.84 -22.44
N ASN A 131 -2.69 -3.10 -21.40
CA ASN A 131 -1.39 -3.25 -20.75
C ASN A 131 -1.53 -4.01 -19.42
N VAL A 132 -0.40 -4.48 -18.87
CA VAL A 132 -0.28 -5.11 -17.54
C VAL A 132 -1.01 -4.29 -16.47
N ILE A 133 -0.93 -2.96 -16.54
CA ILE A 133 -1.63 -2.02 -15.67
C ILE A 133 -3.14 -2.28 -15.68
N SER A 134 -3.76 -2.41 -16.87
CA SER A 134 -5.22 -2.59 -16.98
C SER A 134 -5.71 -3.94 -16.47
N SER A 135 -4.89 -4.99 -16.49
CA SER A 135 -5.27 -6.29 -15.94
C SER A 135 -5.20 -6.30 -14.42
N VAL A 136 -4.16 -5.67 -13.84
CA VAL A 136 -4.00 -5.55 -12.39
C VAL A 136 -5.08 -4.65 -11.79
N THR A 137 -5.33 -3.47 -12.35
CA THR A 137 -6.33 -2.52 -11.83
C THR A 137 -7.78 -3.02 -11.93
N LYS A 138 -8.06 -4.02 -12.75
CA LYS A 138 -9.36 -4.69 -12.76
C LYS A 138 -9.57 -5.62 -11.57
N GLU A 139 -8.49 -6.24 -11.09
CA GLU A 139 -8.54 -7.21 -10.01
C GLU A 139 -8.19 -6.62 -8.65
N VAL A 140 -7.28 -5.64 -8.61
CA VAL A 140 -6.84 -4.98 -7.36
C VAL A 140 -7.52 -3.63 -7.23
N LYS A 141 -8.26 -3.42 -6.14
CA LYS A 141 -8.97 -2.18 -5.83
C LYS A 141 -8.62 -1.73 -4.42
N VAL A 142 -8.28 -0.46 -4.28
CA VAL A 142 -8.15 0.17 -2.97
C VAL A 142 -9.54 0.61 -2.52
N LYS A 143 -10.00 0.06 -1.40
CA LYS A 143 -11.31 0.41 -0.83
C LYS A 143 -11.30 1.82 -0.28
N GLU A 144 -12.35 2.56 -0.57
CA GLU A 144 -12.61 3.88 0.03
C GLU A 144 -13.10 3.73 1.47
N GLU A 145 -12.93 4.80 2.27
CA GLU A 145 -13.40 4.84 3.67
C GLU A 145 -14.87 4.43 3.81
N SER A 146 -15.72 4.91 2.91
CA SER A 146 -17.15 4.59 2.90
C SER A 146 -17.43 3.10 2.71
N GLU A 147 -16.61 2.40 1.92
CA GLU A 147 -16.75 0.96 1.69
C GLU A 147 -16.39 0.15 2.93
N HIS A 148 -15.38 0.60 3.70
CA HIS A 148 -15.02 -0.02 4.98
C HIS A 148 -16.14 0.17 6.03
N LEU A 149 -16.86 1.29 6.00
CA LEU A 149 -17.92 1.60 6.95
C LEU A 149 -19.29 1.00 6.60
N THR A 150 -19.46 0.50 5.38
CA THR A 150 -20.76 0.02 4.86
C THR A 150 -21.39 -1.07 5.73
N ASN A 151 -20.58 -1.94 6.33
CA ASN A 151 -21.04 -3.04 7.18
C ASN A 151 -20.82 -2.81 8.69
N CYS A 152 -20.42 -1.59 9.07
CA CYS A 152 -20.21 -1.25 10.46
C CYS A 152 -21.53 -0.83 11.14
N ASN A 153 -21.65 -1.16 12.43
CA ASN A 153 -22.77 -0.64 13.21
C ASN A 153 -22.58 0.85 13.54
N GLU A 154 -23.66 1.51 13.90
CA GLU A 154 -23.70 2.95 14.20
C GLU A 154 -22.67 3.37 15.26
N PHE A 155 -22.47 2.54 16.29
CA PHE A 155 -21.47 2.79 17.33
C PHE A 155 -20.04 2.89 16.78
N ILE A 156 -19.66 2.02 15.83
CA ILE A 156 -18.33 2.05 15.19
C ILE A 156 -18.21 3.29 14.32
N ILE A 157 -19.25 3.62 13.56
CA ILE A 157 -19.27 4.81 12.70
C ILE A 157 -19.10 6.08 13.53
N ASP A 158 -19.79 6.21 14.65
CA ASP A 158 -19.68 7.36 15.56
C ASP A 158 -18.26 7.47 16.16
N LYS A 159 -17.69 6.34 16.59
CA LYS A 159 -16.31 6.32 17.12
C LYS A 159 -15.28 6.69 16.07
N TRP A 160 -15.47 6.24 14.84
CA TRP A 160 -14.62 6.62 13.72
C TRP A 160 -14.69 8.11 13.42
N ASN A 161 -15.90 8.67 13.33
CA ASN A 161 -16.10 10.10 13.09
C ASN A 161 -15.49 10.96 14.21
N LEU A 162 -15.63 10.54 15.48
CA LEU A 162 -15.00 11.20 16.61
C LEU A 162 -13.47 11.14 16.55
N LEU A 163 -12.90 9.99 16.19
CA LEU A 163 -11.45 9.85 16.01
C LEU A 163 -10.94 10.75 14.88
N LYS A 164 -11.64 10.75 13.75
CA LYS A 164 -11.30 11.56 12.57
C LYS A 164 -11.30 13.06 12.89
N SER A 165 -12.31 13.55 13.62
CA SER A 165 -12.35 14.95 14.04
C SER A 165 -11.16 15.33 14.92
N LYS A 166 -10.77 14.45 15.84
CA LYS A 166 -9.60 14.68 16.71
C LYS A 166 -8.27 14.67 15.97
N ILE A 167 -8.13 13.82 14.95
CA ILE A 167 -6.92 13.81 14.11
C ILE A 167 -6.79 15.12 13.34
N VAL A 168 -7.89 15.61 12.76
CA VAL A 168 -7.90 16.91 12.04
C VAL A 168 -7.53 18.07 12.99
N GLU A 169 -8.05 18.06 14.22
CA GLU A 169 -7.69 19.07 15.24
C GLU A 169 -6.18 19.06 15.56
N LEU A 170 -5.54 17.87 15.59
CA LEU A 170 -4.09 17.74 15.83
C LEU A 170 -3.26 18.25 14.63
N ASP A 171 -3.65 17.92 13.42
CA ASP A 171 -2.99 18.40 12.20
C ASP A 171 -3.06 19.93 12.09
N ASP A 172 -4.19 20.54 12.48
CA ASP A 172 -4.38 21.99 12.53
C ASP A 172 -3.48 22.67 13.59
N VAL A 173 -3.18 21.99 14.69
CA VAL A 173 -2.28 22.50 15.74
C VAL A 173 -0.82 22.42 15.27
N GLU A 174 -0.39 21.34 14.62
CA GLU A 174 0.96 21.22 14.06
C GLU A 174 1.21 22.30 12.99
N ASN A 175 0.28 22.49 12.05
CA ASN A 175 0.38 23.53 11.03
C ASN A 175 0.45 24.95 11.61
N LYS A 176 -0.21 25.24 12.74
CA LYS A 176 -0.12 26.53 13.43
C LYS A 176 1.22 26.72 14.13
N LEU A 177 1.82 25.66 14.67
CA LEU A 177 3.13 25.70 15.30
C LEU A 177 4.24 25.94 14.27
N ASP A 178 4.21 25.25 13.14
CA ASP A 178 5.17 25.41 12.06
C ASP A 178 5.16 26.84 11.49
N ASN A 179 3.98 27.41 11.25
CA ASN A 179 3.82 28.79 10.80
C ASN A 179 4.29 29.84 11.83
N GLN A 180 4.29 29.52 13.12
CA GLN A 180 4.82 30.43 14.16
C GLN A 180 6.35 30.38 14.26
N VAL A 181 6.96 29.26 13.89
CA VAL A 181 8.43 29.10 13.85
C VAL A 181 9.02 29.81 12.65
N GLU A 182 8.40 29.69 11.47
CA GLU A 182 8.85 30.36 10.24
C GLU A 182 8.73 31.89 10.31
N ASN A 183 7.78 32.43 11.06
CA ASN A 183 7.62 33.89 11.22
C ASN A 183 8.53 34.51 12.29
N LYS A 184 9.42 33.75 12.93
CA LYS A 184 10.38 34.22 13.95
C LYS A 184 11.84 34.10 13.51
N THR A 185 12.09 33.67 12.28
CA THR A 185 13.41 33.66 11.62
C THR A 185 13.48 34.71 10.56
#